data_e39fcad8804f644c1365b51d287b85ea
#
_entry.id   e39fcad8804f644c1365b51d287b85ea
#
_cell.length_a   1.000
_cell.length_b   1.000
_cell.length_c   1.000
_cell.angle_alpha   90.00
_cell.angle_beta   90.00
_cell.angle_gamma   90.00
#
_symmetry.space_group_name_H-M   'P 1'
#
loop_
_entity.id
_entity.type
_entity.pdbx_description
1 polymer ?
#
loop_
_entity_poly.entity_id
_entity_poly.type
_entity_poly.pdbx_seq_one_letter_code
_entity_poly.pdbx_strand_id
1 'polypeptide(L)'
;MIDEKIDMVIDAMRTTTSDNVGVVIEPLDLDQGLLRIEYYGGTNEDCPECVMQPDSFREMVKIMCKVQAPYVTDVEVVPAKSKV
;
A
#
# COMPACT_ATOMS: atom_id res chain seq x y z
N MET A 1 -5.08 -15.12 -6.33
CA MET A 1 -6.11 -14.10 -6.09
C MET A 1 -6.03 -13.65 -4.64
N ILE A 2 -5.93 -12.36 -4.43
CA ILE A 2 -5.80 -11.79 -3.09
C ILE A 2 -7.17 -11.70 -2.42
N ASP A 3 -7.19 -11.95 -1.11
CA ASP A 3 -8.40 -11.98 -0.32
C ASP A 3 -9.13 -10.63 -0.35
N GLU A 4 -10.45 -10.68 -0.29
CA GLU A 4 -11.34 -9.52 -0.21
C GLU A 4 -10.96 -8.57 0.92
N LYS A 5 -10.53 -9.08 2.07
CA LYS A 5 -10.11 -8.25 3.20
C LYS A 5 -8.85 -7.46 2.90
N ILE A 6 -7.94 -8.05 2.15
CA ILE A 6 -6.74 -7.36 1.69
C ILE A 6 -7.12 -6.29 0.67
N ASP A 7 -8.05 -6.59 -0.22
CA ASP A 7 -8.56 -5.59 -1.17
C ASP A 7 -9.13 -4.37 -0.45
N MET A 8 -9.84 -4.58 0.65
CA MET A 8 -10.36 -3.48 1.46
C MET A 8 -9.25 -2.59 2.03
N VAL A 9 -8.17 -3.21 2.50
CA VAL A 9 -7.01 -2.47 3.01
C VAL A 9 -6.37 -1.66 1.88
N ILE A 10 -6.19 -2.27 0.71
CA ILE A 10 -5.61 -1.61 -0.46
C ILE A 10 -6.48 -0.43 -0.89
N ASP A 11 -7.79 -0.61 -0.96
CA ASP A 11 -8.73 0.46 -1.33
C ASP A 11 -8.67 1.62 -0.33
N ALA A 12 -8.56 1.33 0.96
CA ALA A 12 -8.42 2.36 1.98
C ALA A 12 -7.13 3.16 1.77
N MET A 13 -6.04 2.49 1.42
CA MET A 13 -4.78 3.16 1.14
C MET A 13 -4.86 4.01 -0.13
N ARG A 14 -5.54 3.53 -1.16
CA ARG A 14 -5.77 4.31 -2.38
C ARG A 14 -6.54 5.58 -2.08
N THR A 15 -7.57 5.48 -1.24
CA THR A 15 -8.35 6.65 -0.82
C THR A 15 -7.49 7.64 -0.05
N THR A 16 -6.66 7.15 0.88
CA THR A 16 -5.77 7.99 1.68
C THR A 16 -4.78 8.77 0.82
N THR A 17 -4.34 8.19 -0.29
CA THR A 17 -3.35 8.80 -1.18
C THR A 17 -3.96 9.41 -2.43
N SER A 18 -5.29 9.58 -2.48
CA SER A 18 -6.00 10.01 -3.70
C SER A 18 -5.61 11.40 -4.18
N ASP A 19 -5.11 12.26 -3.30
CA ASP A 19 -4.70 13.61 -3.67
C ASP A 19 -3.34 13.65 -4.39
N ASN A 20 -2.59 12.57 -4.34
CA ASN A 20 -1.29 12.49 -4.98
C ASN A 20 -1.43 12.00 -6.42
N VAL A 21 -0.61 12.53 -7.31
CA VAL A 21 -0.66 12.18 -8.73
C VAL A 21 0.27 10.99 -9.02
N GLY A 22 -0.23 10.03 -9.76
CA GLY A 22 0.57 8.89 -10.20
C GLY A 22 0.78 7.80 -9.18
N VAL A 23 -0.01 7.79 -8.11
CA VAL A 23 0.08 6.75 -7.07
C VAL A 23 -0.18 5.38 -7.69
N VAL A 24 0.68 4.43 -7.35
CA VAL A 24 0.50 3.02 -7.70
C VAL A 24 0.46 2.20 -6.42
N ILE A 25 -0.61 1.47 -6.21
CA ILE A 25 -0.76 0.54 -5.08
C ILE A 25 -1.39 -0.73 -5.64
N GLU A 26 -0.57 -1.76 -5.85
CA GLU A 26 -1.02 -3.01 -6.44
C GLU A 26 -0.59 -4.18 -5.57
N PRO A 27 -1.53 -4.99 -5.08
CA PRO A 27 -1.17 -6.21 -4.37
C PRO A 27 -0.55 -7.20 -5.36
N LEU A 28 0.61 -7.73 -5.01
CA LEU A 28 1.33 -8.67 -5.87
C LEU A 28 0.98 -10.12 -5.52
N ASP A 29 1.21 -10.49 -4.26
CA ASP A 29 0.88 -11.83 -3.78
C ASP A 29 0.77 -11.87 -2.26
N LEU A 30 0.26 -12.99 -1.77
CA LEU A 30 0.24 -13.31 -0.35
C LEU A 30 0.77 -14.73 -0.21
N ASP A 31 1.93 -14.89 0.41
CA ASP A 31 2.58 -16.16 0.59
C ASP A 31 2.92 -16.39 2.06
N GLN A 32 2.29 -17.38 2.69
CA GLN A 32 2.53 -17.76 4.08
C GLN A 32 2.49 -16.57 5.05
N GLY A 33 1.50 -15.69 4.85
CA GLY A 33 1.34 -14.52 5.70
C GLY A 33 2.15 -13.30 5.28
N LEU A 34 3.03 -13.42 4.30
CA LEU A 34 3.77 -12.29 3.76
C LEU A 34 2.99 -11.68 2.60
N LEU A 35 2.50 -10.47 2.79
CA LEU A 35 1.79 -9.70 1.76
C LEU A 35 2.79 -8.82 1.02
N ARG A 36 2.89 -8.98 -0.28
CA ARG A 36 3.71 -8.14 -1.14
C ARG A 36 2.85 -7.14 -1.88
N ILE A 37 3.26 -5.88 -1.82
CA ILE A 37 2.53 -4.78 -2.46
C ILE A 37 3.52 -3.94 -3.25
N GLU A 38 3.21 -3.70 -4.52
CA GLU A 38 3.94 -2.73 -5.32
C GLU A 38 3.41 -1.34 -5.00
N TYR A 39 4.30 -0.42 -4.67
CA TYR A 39 3.91 0.91 -4.21
C TYR A 39 4.77 2.00 -4.83
N TYR A 40 4.10 3.03 -5.31
CA TYR A 40 4.70 4.31 -5.67
C TYR A 40 3.80 5.42 -5.14
N GLY A 41 4.34 6.29 -4.29
CA GLY A 41 3.55 7.30 -3.59
C GLY A 41 3.04 8.44 -4.43
N GLY A 42 3.52 8.56 -5.66
CA GLY A 42 3.12 9.64 -6.53
C GLY A 42 3.82 10.96 -6.23
N THR A 43 3.23 12.05 -6.67
CA THR A 43 3.73 13.39 -6.43
C THR A 43 2.59 14.30 -5.97
N ASN A 44 2.92 15.29 -5.15
CA ASN A 44 1.97 16.30 -4.70
C ASN A 44 2.69 17.65 -4.64
N GLU A 45 2.44 18.49 -5.63
CA GLU A 45 3.11 19.79 -5.75
C GLU A 45 2.76 20.75 -4.61
N ASP A 46 1.53 20.67 -4.12
CA ASP A 46 1.06 21.54 -3.04
C ASP A 46 1.55 21.08 -1.67
N CYS A 47 1.81 19.80 -1.55
CA CYS A 47 2.29 19.21 -0.28
C CYS A 47 3.23 18.06 -0.57
N PRO A 48 4.50 18.32 -0.92
CA PRO A 48 5.47 17.24 -1.17
C PRO A 48 5.65 16.31 0.05
N GLU A 49 5.44 16.86 1.24
CA GLU A 49 5.54 16.09 2.49
C GLU A 49 4.38 15.14 2.70
N CYS A 50 3.27 15.33 1.97
CA CYS A 50 2.11 14.47 2.08
C CYS A 50 2.29 13.15 1.33
N VAL A 51 3.32 13.05 0.51
CA VAL A 51 3.64 11.80 -0.18
C VAL A 51 4.21 10.81 0.84
N MET A 52 3.47 9.72 1.04
CA MET A 52 3.86 8.72 2.03
C MET A 52 5.10 7.94 1.57
N GLN A 53 6.12 7.89 2.41
CA GLN A 53 7.32 7.11 2.14
C GLN A 53 6.99 5.61 2.19
N PRO A 54 7.74 4.77 1.46
CA PRO A 54 7.48 3.32 1.47
C PRO A 54 7.46 2.70 2.86
N ASP A 55 8.35 3.12 3.74
CA ASP A 55 8.39 2.61 5.12
C ASP A 55 7.14 2.95 5.90
N SER A 56 6.65 4.17 5.75
CA SER A 56 5.41 4.61 6.41
C SER A 56 4.21 3.88 5.84
N PHE A 57 4.16 3.69 4.55
CA PHE A 57 3.11 2.92 3.87
C PHE A 57 3.08 1.48 4.42
N ARG A 58 4.23 0.84 4.51
CA ARG A 58 4.36 -0.53 5.02
C ARG A 58 3.81 -0.63 6.44
N GLU A 59 4.21 0.30 7.31
CA GLU A 59 3.74 0.29 8.70
C GLU A 59 2.23 0.47 8.79
N MET A 60 1.66 1.37 8.02
CA MET A 60 0.22 1.59 8.02
C MET A 60 -0.53 0.36 7.54
N VAL A 61 -0.06 -0.27 6.46
CA VAL A 61 -0.67 -1.51 5.96
C VAL A 61 -0.59 -2.62 7.00
N LYS A 62 0.53 -2.75 7.69
CA LYS A 62 0.67 -3.75 8.77
C LYS A 62 -0.37 -3.52 9.86
N ILE A 63 -0.54 -2.28 10.29
CA ILE A 63 -1.51 -1.93 11.33
C ILE A 63 -2.93 -2.27 10.85
N MET A 64 -3.28 -1.90 9.63
CA MET A 64 -4.60 -2.18 9.07
C MET A 64 -4.85 -3.68 8.94
N CYS A 65 -3.84 -4.44 8.53
CA CYS A 65 -3.96 -5.89 8.40
C CYS A 65 -4.15 -6.58 9.76
N LYS A 66 -3.60 -6.06 10.83
CA LYS A 66 -3.84 -6.61 12.16
C LYS A 66 -5.32 -6.61 12.52
N VAL A 67 -6.05 -5.62 12.05
CA VAL A 67 -7.48 -5.47 12.33
C VAL A 67 -8.33 -6.20 11.30
N GLN A 68 -8.03 -6.03 10.02
CA GLN A 68 -8.86 -6.52 8.91
C GLN A 68 -8.47 -7.91 8.43
N ALA A 69 -7.19 -8.23 8.45
CA ALA A 69 -6.67 -9.48 7.93
C ALA A 69 -5.55 -10.02 8.83
N PRO A 70 -5.88 -10.50 10.04
CA PRO A 70 -4.89 -10.89 11.04
C PRO A 70 -3.98 -12.06 10.61
N TYR A 71 -4.36 -12.77 9.56
CA TYR A 71 -3.51 -13.82 9.00
C TYR A 71 -2.30 -13.28 8.24
N VAL A 72 -2.28 -11.98 7.93
CA VAL A 72 -1.09 -11.33 7.38
C VAL A 72 -0.12 -11.08 8.51
N THR A 73 1.05 -11.72 8.45
CA THR A 73 2.05 -11.63 9.52
C THR A 73 3.11 -10.59 9.22
N ASP A 74 3.32 -10.25 7.96
CA ASP A 74 4.28 -9.25 7.56
C ASP A 74 3.89 -8.64 6.22
N VAL A 75 4.49 -7.49 5.89
CA VAL A 75 4.22 -6.78 4.65
C VAL A 75 5.56 -6.41 4.01
N GLU A 76 5.69 -6.70 2.72
CA GLU A 76 6.83 -6.27 1.92
C GLU A 76 6.36 -5.25 0.89
N VAL A 77 7.01 -4.10 0.84
CA VAL A 77 6.73 -3.07 -0.14
C VAL A 77 7.78 -3.11 -1.24
N VAL A 78 7.33 -3.34 -2.46
CA VAL A 78 8.19 -3.40 -3.64
C VAL A 78 8.09 -2.06 -4.37
N PRO A 79 9.21 -1.41 -4.70
CA PRO A 79 9.16 -0.13 -5.42
C PRO A 79 8.47 -0.30 -6.77
N ALA A 80 7.43 0.48 -7.01
CA ALA A 80 6.80 0.53 -8.32
C ALA A 80 7.56 1.50 -9.21
N LYS A 81 7.64 1.16 -10.48
CA LYS A 81 8.19 2.09 -11.46
C LYS A 81 7.14 3.14 -11.78
N SER A 82 7.58 4.41 -11.77
CA SER A 82 6.74 5.49 -12.23
C SER A 82 6.36 5.22 -13.69
N LYS A 83 5.08 5.14 -13.96
CA LYS A 83 4.58 5.08 -15.34
C LYS A 83 4.52 6.49 -15.87
N VAL A 84 5.54 6.85 -16.59
CA VAL A 84 5.56 8.13 -17.28
C VAL A 84 4.79 7.98 -18.58
#